data_ab4fc5f3349263b81c86fb8286802232
#
_entry.id   ab4fc5f3349263b81c86fb8286802232
#
_cell.length_a   1.000
_cell.length_b   1.000
_cell.length_c   1.000
_cell.angle_alpha   90.00
_cell.angle_beta   90.00
_cell.angle_gamma   90.00
#
_symmetry.space_group_name_H-M   'P 1'
#
loop_
_entity.id
_entity.type
_entity.pdbx_description
1 polymer ?
#
loop_
_entity_poly.entity_id
_entity_poly.type
_entity_poly.pdbx_seq_one_letter_code
_entity_poly.pdbx_strand_id
1 'polypeptide(L)'
;LTGWNYSLFNDSAARYKLKRGTGALVQAMVSDGGFNVMLDTSVASVQQTAEGVSVMTAAGEQVTARRAVVTVPLNVLHNVTFDPPLKPVKEAASKLKHVGGGAKVFFEVEGDPGAVMTLARSTDSPLIGSFTYQRGEQHSLFAGFSLEPDALDKSVADWQPVLEEFVPGIRLLSTFGHDWGNDPLSQGSWCTYRPGTFVRFADELPKHDNNLFFASGDHGEGWRGFIEGAIASGSKTAVAVAASLKH
;
A
#
# COMPACT_ATOMS: atom_id res chain seq x y z
N LEU A 1 -5.26 0.14 -15.26
CA LEU A 1 -4.27 -0.61 -16.04
C LEU A 1 -4.76 -0.77 -17.47
N THR A 2 -3.93 -0.46 -18.45
CA THR A 2 -4.20 -0.79 -19.85
C THR A 2 -3.95 -2.29 -20.09
N GLY A 3 -4.51 -2.87 -21.15
CA GLY A 3 -4.22 -4.27 -21.50
C GLY A 3 -2.73 -4.57 -21.68
N TRP A 4 -1.96 -3.58 -22.15
CA TRP A 4 -0.50 -3.65 -22.25
C TRP A 4 0.17 -3.79 -20.88
N ASN A 5 -0.22 -2.94 -19.91
CA ASN A 5 0.32 -3.01 -18.55
C ASN A 5 -0.02 -4.33 -17.85
N TYR A 6 -1.19 -4.89 -18.14
CA TYR A 6 -1.61 -6.18 -17.61
C TYR A 6 -0.75 -7.33 -18.18
N SER A 7 -0.45 -7.28 -19.46
CA SER A 7 0.45 -8.25 -20.11
C SER A 7 1.85 -8.20 -19.51
N LEU A 8 2.42 -6.99 -19.36
CA LEU A 8 3.73 -6.81 -18.71
C LEU A 8 3.73 -7.30 -17.26
N PHE A 9 2.64 -7.09 -16.52
CA PHE A 9 2.50 -7.60 -15.16
C PHE A 9 2.58 -9.12 -15.12
N ASN A 10 1.84 -9.80 -15.98
CA ASN A 10 1.86 -11.26 -16.05
C ASN A 10 3.22 -11.81 -16.50
N ASP A 11 3.88 -11.17 -17.47
CA ASP A 11 5.13 -11.65 -18.03
C ASP A 11 6.34 -11.40 -17.12
N SER A 12 6.33 -10.33 -16.34
CA SER A 12 7.49 -9.89 -15.56
C SER A 12 7.28 -10.05 -14.05
N ALA A 13 6.19 -9.53 -13.50
CA ALA A 13 5.96 -9.50 -12.07
C ALA A 13 5.73 -10.89 -11.46
N ALA A 14 5.19 -11.84 -12.25
CA ALA A 14 5.00 -13.21 -11.81
C ALA A 14 6.29 -14.06 -11.83
N ARG A 15 7.34 -13.63 -12.58
CA ARG A 15 8.58 -14.40 -12.75
C ARG A 15 9.66 -14.07 -11.75
N TYR A 16 9.72 -12.82 -11.30
CA TYR A 16 10.81 -12.33 -10.48
C TYR A 16 10.32 -11.81 -9.15
N LYS A 17 11.08 -12.08 -8.11
CA LYS A 17 10.87 -11.56 -6.76
C LYS A 17 12.17 -10.97 -6.23
N LEU A 18 12.06 -9.97 -5.38
CA LEU A 18 13.22 -9.48 -4.66
C LEU A 18 13.68 -10.56 -3.66
N LYS A 19 14.94 -10.99 -3.77
CA LYS A 19 15.50 -12.09 -2.97
C LYS A 19 15.33 -11.89 -1.45
N ARG A 20 15.37 -10.65 -0.99
CA ARG A 20 15.23 -10.27 0.42
C ARG A 20 13.90 -9.59 0.75
N GLY A 21 12.88 -9.77 -0.12
CA GLY A 21 11.58 -9.12 0.02
C GLY A 21 11.58 -7.63 -0.32
N THR A 22 10.40 -7.03 -0.34
CA THR A 22 10.19 -5.62 -0.73
C THR A 22 10.77 -4.63 0.29
N GLY A 23 10.85 -5.00 1.58
CA GLY A 23 11.50 -4.19 2.61
C GLY A 23 12.97 -3.90 2.32
N ALA A 24 13.68 -4.83 1.65
CA ALA A 24 15.07 -4.62 1.26
C ALA A 24 15.24 -3.50 0.20
N LEU A 25 14.22 -3.27 -0.63
CA LEU A 25 14.23 -2.15 -1.58
C LEU A 25 14.18 -0.82 -0.81
N VAL A 26 13.29 -0.68 0.15
CA VAL A 26 13.17 0.53 0.98
C VAL A 26 14.47 0.80 1.74
N GLN A 27 15.04 -0.23 2.36
CA GLN A 27 16.33 -0.12 3.07
C GLN A 27 17.47 0.34 2.14
N ALA A 28 17.54 -0.20 0.92
CA ALA A 28 18.53 0.19 -0.06
C ALA A 28 18.36 1.66 -0.48
N MET A 29 17.13 2.12 -0.73
CA MET A 29 16.83 3.51 -1.06
C MET A 29 17.20 4.48 0.07
N VAL A 30 16.92 4.13 1.32
CA VAL A 30 17.31 4.93 2.49
C VAL A 30 18.84 5.03 2.60
N SER A 31 19.53 3.90 2.43
CA SER A 31 20.99 3.84 2.49
C SER A 31 21.66 4.62 1.36
N ASP A 32 21.14 4.51 0.14
CA ASP A 32 21.66 5.23 -1.04
C ASP A 32 21.42 6.73 -0.93
N GLY A 33 20.25 7.13 -0.45
CA GLY A 33 19.86 8.53 -0.29
C GLY A 33 20.56 9.24 0.90
N GLY A 34 21.08 8.51 1.87
CA GLY A 34 21.79 9.05 3.03
C GLY A 34 20.95 9.98 3.91
N PHE A 35 19.62 9.82 3.91
CA PHE A 35 18.73 10.65 4.71
C PHE A 35 18.39 10.02 6.05
N ASN A 36 18.09 10.87 7.04
CA ASN A 36 17.68 10.43 8.37
C ASN A 36 16.25 9.90 8.34
N VAL A 37 16.02 8.77 8.99
CA VAL A 37 14.70 8.20 9.22
C VAL A 37 14.40 8.22 10.72
N MET A 38 13.30 8.85 11.11
CA MET A 38 12.80 8.84 12.47
C MET A 38 11.69 7.80 12.56
N LEU A 39 12.01 6.62 13.08
CA LEU A 39 11.03 5.55 13.33
C LEU A 39 10.21 5.88 14.59
N ASP A 40 9.06 5.21 14.74
CA ASP A 40 8.14 5.37 15.88
C ASP A 40 7.76 6.84 16.15
N THR A 41 7.76 7.66 15.08
CA THR A 41 7.55 9.11 15.14
C THR A 41 6.33 9.51 14.34
N SER A 42 5.16 9.49 14.97
CA SER A 42 3.91 9.90 14.34
C SER A 42 3.81 11.41 14.21
N VAL A 43 3.38 11.89 13.05
CA VAL A 43 3.10 13.30 12.80
C VAL A 43 1.67 13.63 13.25
N ALA A 44 1.53 14.62 14.13
CA ALA A 44 0.24 15.11 14.62
C ALA A 44 -0.28 16.28 13.77
N SER A 45 0.60 17.23 13.44
CA SER A 45 0.20 18.41 12.65
C SER A 45 1.32 18.92 11.76
N VAL A 46 0.90 19.66 10.73
CA VAL A 46 1.76 20.33 9.77
C VAL A 46 1.26 21.75 9.58
N GLN A 47 2.08 22.73 9.96
CA GLN A 47 1.80 24.14 9.79
C GLN A 47 2.64 24.71 8.64
N GLN A 48 2.02 25.47 7.74
CA GLN A 48 2.72 26.18 6.68
C GLN A 48 2.86 27.67 7.06
N THR A 49 4.03 28.23 6.82
CA THR A 49 4.31 29.67 6.91
C THR A 49 4.82 30.17 5.57
N ALA A 50 5.05 31.49 5.46
CA ALA A 50 5.66 32.08 4.27
C ALA A 50 7.11 31.55 4.04
N GLU A 51 7.80 31.22 5.14
CA GLU A 51 9.20 30.79 5.13
C GLU A 51 9.35 29.27 4.89
N GLY A 52 8.32 28.49 5.19
CA GLY A 52 8.41 27.03 5.06
C GLY A 52 7.32 26.26 5.78
N VAL A 53 7.72 25.15 6.37
CA VAL A 53 6.82 24.18 7.00
C VAL A 53 7.36 23.83 8.39
N SER A 54 6.46 23.77 9.36
CA SER A 54 6.71 23.25 10.71
C SER A 54 5.87 21.98 10.92
N VAL A 55 6.50 20.88 11.23
CA VAL A 55 5.89 19.57 11.49
C VAL A 55 5.97 19.31 12.98
N MET A 56 4.85 19.01 13.63
CA MET A 56 4.77 18.63 15.04
C MET A 56 4.50 17.11 15.13
N THR A 57 5.34 16.43 15.89
CA THR A 57 5.12 15.00 16.19
C THR A 57 4.10 14.83 17.32
N ALA A 58 3.56 13.62 17.45
CA ALA A 58 2.67 13.29 18.58
C ALA A 58 3.38 13.33 19.94
N ALA A 59 4.71 13.22 19.96
CA ALA A 59 5.54 13.35 21.16
C ALA A 59 5.85 14.82 21.52
N GLY A 60 5.41 15.80 20.69
CA GLY A 60 5.65 17.22 20.90
C GLY A 60 6.98 17.75 20.35
N GLU A 61 7.68 16.95 19.56
CA GLU A 61 8.89 17.41 18.87
C GLU A 61 8.51 18.23 17.62
N GLN A 62 9.29 19.28 17.35
CA GLN A 62 9.09 20.14 16.19
C GLN A 62 10.23 19.98 15.18
N VAL A 63 9.86 19.75 13.92
CA VAL A 63 10.80 19.69 12.79
C VAL A 63 10.42 20.79 11.79
N THR A 64 11.38 21.61 11.38
CA THR A 64 11.16 22.69 10.41
C THR A 64 11.90 22.44 9.12
N ALA A 65 11.31 22.84 8.00
CA ALA A 65 11.88 22.72 6.66
C ALA A 65 11.36 23.79 5.72
N ARG A 66 12.08 24.08 4.64
CA ARG A 66 11.57 24.98 3.59
C ARG A 66 10.41 24.37 2.80
N ARG A 67 10.40 23.05 2.64
CA ARG A 67 9.38 22.27 1.91
C ARG A 67 9.16 20.96 2.62
N ALA A 68 7.96 20.41 2.53
CA ALA A 68 7.66 19.06 2.99
C ALA A 68 6.97 18.25 1.89
N VAL A 69 7.24 16.94 1.86
CA VAL A 69 6.53 15.98 1.01
C VAL A 69 5.71 15.07 1.89
N VAL A 70 4.40 15.11 1.72
CA VAL A 70 3.43 14.28 2.44
C VAL A 70 3.26 12.97 1.65
N THR A 71 3.63 11.85 2.28
CA THR A 71 3.59 10.52 1.64
C THR A 71 2.69 9.53 2.36
N VAL A 72 1.92 10.01 3.35
CA VAL A 72 0.96 9.17 4.09
C VAL A 72 -0.13 8.64 3.16
N PRO A 73 -0.66 7.42 3.42
CA PRO A 73 -1.77 6.86 2.65
C PRO A 73 -2.98 7.79 2.64
N LEU A 74 -3.68 7.84 1.51
CA LEU A 74 -4.87 8.68 1.34
C LEU A 74 -5.91 8.45 2.45
N ASN A 75 -6.09 7.20 2.85
CA ASN A 75 -7.09 6.80 3.85
C ASN A 75 -6.85 7.40 5.24
N VAL A 76 -5.65 7.81 5.56
CA VAL A 76 -5.27 8.35 6.88
C VAL A 76 -4.76 9.81 6.83
N LEU A 77 -4.73 10.42 5.64
CA LEU A 77 -4.28 11.79 5.48
C LEU A 77 -5.09 12.79 6.34
N HIS A 78 -6.38 12.53 6.54
CA HIS A 78 -7.26 13.35 7.39
C HIS A 78 -6.98 13.23 8.89
N ASN A 79 -6.13 12.29 9.32
CA ASN A 79 -5.71 12.16 10.73
C ASN A 79 -4.61 13.15 11.09
N VAL A 80 -3.94 13.76 10.10
CA VAL A 80 -2.96 14.81 10.30
C VAL A 80 -3.66 16.17 10.24
N THR A 81 -3.44 17.02 11.22
CA THR A 81 -3.97 18.40 11.22
C THR A 81 -3.10 19.28 10.35
N PHE A 82 -3.69 20.00 9.41
CA PHE A 82 -2.98 20.95 8.55
C PHE A 82 -3.45 22.39 8.84
N ASP A 83 -2.50 23.32 8.91
CA ASP A 83 -2.72 24.75 9.07
C ASP A 83 -1.86 25.55 8.03
N PRO A 84 -2.46 26.26 7.07
CA PRO A 84 -3.90 26.26 6.76
C PRO A 84 -4.40 24.85 6.36
N PRO A 85 -5.73 24.61 6.45
CA PRO A 85 -6.32 23.33 6.04
C PRO A 85 -5.97 22.98 4.60
N LEU A 86 -5.88 21.69 4.30
CA LEU A 86 -5.74 21.20 2.92
C LEU A 86 -6.90 21.68 2.05
N LYS A 87 -6.66 21.74 0.74
CA LYS A 87 -7.77 22.01 -0.20
C LYS A 87 -8.94 21.05 0.06
N PRO A 88 -10.19 21.54 0.03
CA PRO A 88 -11.37 20.73 0.34
C PRO A 88 -11.46 19.42 -0.44
N VAL A 89 -10.93 19.39 -1.67
CA VAL A 89 -10.89 18.21 -2.52
C VAL A 89 -10.01 17.11 -1.94
N LYS A 90 -8.86 17.43 -1.34
CA LYS A 90 -7.95 16.46 -0.70
C LYS A 90 -8.55 15.92 0.59
N GLU A 91 -9.15 16.78 1.41
CA GLU A 91 -9.84 16.34 2.62
C GLU A 91 -11.03 15.42 2.30
N ALA A 92 -11.83 15.79 1.31
CA ALA A 92 -12.97 15.00 0.88
C ALA A 92 -12.53 13.62 0.37
N ALA A 93 -11.46 13.55 -0.41
CA ALA A 93 -10.92 12.29 -0.90
C ALA A 93 -10.42 11.40 0.24
N SER A 94 -9.69 11.95 1.21
CA SER A 94 -9.19 11.23 2.38
C SER A 94 -10.32 10.69 3.25
N LYS A 95 -11.33 11.53 3.56
CA LYS A 95 -12.51 11.10 4.34
C LYS A 95 -13.34 10.02 3.64
N LEU A 96 -13.39 10.06 2.31
CA LEU A 96 -14.11 9.06 1.51
C LEU A 96 -13.40 7.71 1.47
N LYS A 97 -12.08 7.71 1.61
CA LYS A 97 -11.18 6.54 1.60
C LYS A 97 -11.25 5.70 0.31
N HIS A 98 -10.27 4.85 0.14
CA HIS A 98 -10.34 3.71 -0.78
C HIS A 98 -11.30 2.65 -0.24
N VAL A 99 -11.91 1.87 -1.13
CA VAL A 99 -12.81 0.76 -0.77
C VAL A 99 -12.11 -0.59 -0.70
N GLY A 100 -10.82 -0.63 -0.97
CA GLY A 100 -10.03 -1.86 -0.89
C GLY A 100 -9.85 -2.32 0.56
N GLY A 101 -10.79 -3.11 1.07
CA GLY A 101 -10.79 -3.63 2.43
C GLY A 101 -10.52 -5.13 2.55
N GLY A 102 -10.14 -5.80 1.45
CA GLY A 102 -9.84 -7.23 1.50
C GLY A 102 -8.53 -7.56 2.22
N ALA A 103 -8.44 -8.79 2.71
CA ALA A 103 -7.26 -9.33 3.38
C ALA A 103 -6.39 -10.13 2.41
N LYS A 104 -5.08 -10.05 2.61
CA LYS A 104 -4.10 -10.98 2.06
C LYS A 104 -3.71 -11.96 3.15
N VAL A 105 -4.10 -13.21 2.96
CA VAL A 105 -3.80 -14.30 3.90
C VAL A 105 -2.67 -15.15 3.31
N PHE A 106 -1.67 -15.43 4.10
CA PHE A 106 -0.65 -16.39 3.76
C PHE A 106 -0.96 -17.74 4.42
N PHE A 107 -0.74 -18.79 3.66
CA PHE A 107 -0.96 -20.15 4.04
C PHE A 107 0.35 -20.93 3.93
N GLU A 108 0.91 -21.39 5.03
CA GLU A 108 2.01 -22.33 5.03
C GLU A 108 1.44 -23.74 4.86
N VAL A 109 1.89 -24.46 3.87
CA VAL A 109 1.43 -25.80 3.55
C VAL A 109 2.56 -26.80 3.54
N GLU A 110 2.26 -28.06 3.84
CA GLU A 110 3.23 -29.16 3.83
C GLU A 110 3.66 -29.50 2.39
N GLY A 111 4.96 -29.72 2.21
CA GLY A 111 5.53 -30.16 0.94
C GLY A 111 5.52 -29.12 -0.17
N ASP A 112 5.67 -29.60 -1.40
CA ASP A 112 5.66 -28.79 -2.61
C ASP A 112 4.49 -29.15 -3.53
N PRO A 113 3.37 -28.45 -3.45
CA PRO A 113 2.21 -28.66 -4.32
C PRO A 113 2.42 -28.16 -5.75
N GLY A 114 3.61 -27.66 -6.08
CA GLY A 114 3.92 -27.09 -7.39
C GLY A 114 3.55 -25.62 -7.55
N ALA A 115 3.62 -25.15 -8.77
CA ALA A 115 3.17 -23.81 -9.14
C ALA A 115 1.66 -23.85 -9.40
N VAL A 116 0.88 -23.41 -8.44
CA VAL A 116 -0.59 -23.40 -8.48
C VAL A 116 -1.10 -21.96 -8.50
N MET A 117 -2.11 -21.70 -9.29
CA MET A 117 -2.92 -20.48 -9.25
C MET A 117 -4.39 -20.91 -9.24
N THR A 118 -5.14 -20.37 -8.30
CA THR A 118 -6.57 -20.68 -8.12
C THR A 118 -7.40 -19.42 -8.18
N LEU A 119 -8.62 -19.56 -8.67
CA LEU A 119 -9.64 -18.51 -8.64
C LEU A 119 -10.96 -19.13 -8.22
N ALA A 120 -11.67 -18.47 -7.35
CA ALA A 120 -13.00 -18.89 -6.93
C ALA A 120 -13.99 -18.81 -8.10
N ARG A 121 -14.94 -19.73 -8.14
CA ARG A 121 -16.04 -19.75 -9.12
C ARG A 121 -17.17 -18.82 -8.73
N SER A 122 -17.25 -18.43 -7.47
CA SER A 122 -18.29 -17.58 -6.89
C SER A 122 -17.65 -16.53 -5.96
N THR A 123 -18.31 -15.39 -5.85
CA THR A 123 -17.97 -14.35 -4.86
C THR A 123 -18.31 -14.75 -3.42
N ASP A 124 -19.06 -15.84 -3.24
CA ASP A 124 -19.44 -16.37 -1.92
C ASP A 124 -18.33 -17.24 -1.31
N SER A 125 -17.25 -17.52 -2.06
CA SER A 125 -16.10 -18.22 -1.53
C SER A 125 -15.33 -17.32 -0.56
N PRO A 126 -14.95 -17.82 0.62
CA PRO A 126 -14.11 -17.10 1.57
C PRO A 126 -12.76 -16.68 0.97
N LEU A 127 -12.29 -17.43 -0.02
CA LEU A 127 -11.05 -17.18 -0.76
C LEU A 127 -11.37 -16.85 -2.21
N ILE A 128 -11.09 -15.62 -2.64
CA ILE A 128 -11.31 -15.20 -4.03
C ILE A 128 -10.34 -15.91 -4.97
N GLY A 129 -9.13 -16.15 -4.51
CA GLY A 129 -8.09 -16.85 -5.22
C GLY A 129 -6.79 -16.90 -4.44
N SER A 130 -5.92 -17.80 -4.86
CA SER A 130 -4.59 -17.94 -4.27
C SER A 130 -3.55 -18.33 -5.33
N PHE A 131 -2.30 -18.15 -4.99
CA PHE A 131 -1.20 -18.63 -5.81
C PHE A 131 -0.03 -19.08 -4.95
N THR A 132 0.78 -19.99 -5.48
CA THR A 132 2.03 -20.40 -4.84
C THR A 132 2.98 -19.22 -4.80
N TYR A 133 3.21 -18.69 -3.61
CA TYR A 133 4.09 -17.56 -3.38
C TYR A 133 5.56 -17.99 -3.32
N GLN A 134 5.82 -19.09 -2.60
CA GLN A 134 7.15 -19.68 -2.48
C GLN A 134 7.03 -21.18 -2.40
N ARG A 135 7.91 -21.89 -3.11
CA ARG A 135 8.01 -23.35 -3.09
C ARG A 135 9.18 -23.79 -2.23
N GLY A 136 9.02 -24.88 -1.51
CA GLY A 136 10.04 -25.54 -0.73
C GLY A 136 9.73 -27.02 -0.63
N GLU A 137 10.76 -27.86 -0.42
CA GLU A 137 10.61 -29.32 -0.37
C GLU A 137 9.78 -29.79 0.83
N GLN A 138 9.94 -29.14 1.97
CA GLN A 138 9.22 -29.48 3.20
C GLN A 138 7.96 -28.63 3.40
N HIS A 139 8.05 -27.34 3.12
CA HIS A 139 6.96 -26.37 3.28
C HIS A 139 6.93 -25.42 2.10
N SER A 140 5.74 -25.11 1.64
CA SER A 140 5.48 -24.07 0.64
C SER A 140 4.58 -22.98 1.20
N LEU A 141 4.62 -21.79 0.61
CA LEU A 141 3.81 -20.65 1.00
C LEU A 141 2.87 -20.26 -0.13
N PHE A 142 1.58 -20.19 0.18
CA PHE A 142 0.56 -19.64 -0.69
C PHE A 142 0.20 -18.22 -0.23
N ALA A 143 -0.10 -17.36 -1.18
CA ALA A 143 -0.72 -16.07 -0.92
C ALA A 143 -2.15 -16.12 -1.44
N GLY A 144 -3.10 -15.93 -0.57
CA GLY A 144 -4.52 -15.89 -0.88
C GLY A 144 -5.13 -14.51 -0.65
N PHE A 145 -6.27 -14.27 -1.28
CA PHE A 145 -7.04 -13.04 -1.16
C PHE A 145 -8.45 -13.36 -0.68
N SER A 146 -8.91 -12.64 0.32
CA SER A 146 -10.26 -12.75 0.89
C SER A 146 -10.91 -11.37 0.97
N LEU A 147 -12.23 -11.33 0.80
CA LEU A 147 -13.06 -10.14 1.08
C LEU A 147 -13.78 -10.25 2.43
N GLU A 148 -13.62 -11.35 3.15
CA GLU A 148 -14.24 -11.52 4.45
C GLU A 148 -13.55 -10.65 5.50
N PRO A 149 -14.31 -9.93 6.33
CA PRO A 149 -13.74 -9.05 7.36
C PRO A 149 -12.91 -9.79 8.42
N ASP A 150 -13.27 -11.06 8.69
CA ASP A 150 -12.65 -11.94 9.70
C ASP A 150 -11.61 -12.90 9.11
N ALA A 151 -11.19 -12.69 7.86
CA ALA A 151 -10.29 -13.62 7.17
C ALA A 151 -8.99 -13.92 7.94
N LEU A 152 -8.48 -12.96 8.70
CA LEU A 152 -7.24 -13.11 9.48
C LEU A 152 -7.46 -13.72 10.86
N ASP A 153 -8.72 -13.79 11.33
CA ASP A 153 -9.11 -14.41 12.59
C ASP A 153 -9.41 -15.91 12.42
N LYS A 154 -9.61 -16.36 11.18
CA LYS A 154 -9.87 -17.76 10.85
C LYS A 154 -8.68 -18.65 11.18
N SER A 155 -8.97 -19.77 11.83
CA SER A 155 -7.98 -20.78 12.20
C SER A 155 -7.55 -21.64 11.00
N VAL A 156 -6.53 -22.48 11.20
CA VAL A 156 -6.14 -23.53 10.27
C VAL A 156 -7.31 -24.46 9.95
N ALA A 157 -8.13 -24.80 10.95
CA ALA A 157 -9.28 -25.68 10.78
C ALA A 157 -10.37 -25.07 9.87
N ASP A 158 -10.53 -23.75 9.93
CA ASP A 158 -11.49 -23.02 9.08
C ASP A 158 -11.01 -22.92 7.63
N TRP A 159 -9.71 -22.70 7.43
CA TRP A 159 -9.12 -22.54 6.10
C TRP A 159 -8.80 -23.85 5.38
N GLN A 160 -8.54 -24.95 6.12
CA GLN A 160 -8.18 -26.23 5.54
C GLN A 160 -9.19 -26.71 4.47
N PRO A 161 -10.51 -26.80 4.75
CA PRO A 161 -11.48 -27.25 3.76
C PRO A 161 -11.57 -26.31 2.55
N VAL A 162 -11.42 -25.00 2.77
CA VAL A 162 -11.44 -24.00 1.68
C VAL A 162 -10.27 -24.21 0.71
N LEU A 163 -9.06 -24.42 1.23
CA LEU A 163 -7.89 -24.68 0.38
C LEU A 163 -7.97 -26.03 -0.33
N GLU A 164 -8.54 -27.06 0.30
CA GLU A 164 -8.67 -28.38 -0.26
C GLU A 164 -9.63 -28.43 -1.46
N GLU A 165 -10.64 -27.54 -1.51
CA GLU A 165 -11.49 -27.37 -2.70
C GLU A 165 -10.69 -26.91 -3.93
N PHE A 166 -9.67 -26.10 -3.72
CA PHE A 166 -8.82 -25.59 -4.80
C PHE A 166 -7.65 -26.52 -5.14
N VAL A 167 -7.07 -27.16 -4.12
CA VAL A 167 -5.88 -28.00 -4.25
C VAL A 167 -6.11 -29.28 -3.44
N PRO A 168 -6.70 -30.32 -4.06
CA PRO A 168 -6.99 -31.57 -3.37
C PRO A 168 -5.75 -32.20 -2.73
N GLY A 169 -5.91 -32.61 -1.47
CA GLY A 169 -4.84 -33.22 -0.68
C GLY A 169 -3.81 -32.25 -0.09
N ILE A 170 -4.03 -30.95 -0.23
CA ILE A 170 -3.17 -29.94 0.43
C ILE A 170 -3.32 -30.04 1.95
N ARG A 171 -2.20 -29.91 2.67
CA ARG A 171 -2.22 -29.87 4.13
C ARG A 171 -1.73 -28.50 4.62
N LEU A 172 -2.64 -27.76 5.26
CA LEU A 172 -2.36 -26.45 5.86
C LEU A 172 -1.69 -26.63 7.21
N LEU A 173 -0.60 -25.90 7.45
CA LEU A 173 0.18 -25.94 8.69
C LEU A 173 -0.06 -24.68 9.54
N SER A 174 -0.03 -23.51 8.91
CA SER A 174 -0.25 -22.22 9.58
C SER A 174 -0.88 -21.19 8.64
N THR A 175 -1.51 -20.18 9.24
CA THR A 175 -2.04 -19.01 8.53
C THR A 175 -1.53 -17.73 9.18
N PHE A 176 -1.26 -16.72 8.39
CA PHE A 176 -0.87 -15.40 8.90
C PHE A 176 -1.18 -14.30 7.86
N GLY A 177 -1.22 -13.08 8.34
CA GLY A 177 -1.44 -11.90 7.52
C GLY A 177 -1.30 -10.64 8.35
N HIS A 178 -1.59 -9.49 7.72
CA HIS A 178 -1.66 -8.20 8.41
C HIS A 178 -3.00 -7.53 8.09
N ASP A 179 -3.68 -7.07 9.14
CA ASP A 179 -4.97 -6.37 9.01
C ASP A 179 -4.75 -4.90 8.66
N TRP A 180 -4.51 -4.66 7.38
CA TRP A 180 -4.35 -3.30 6.85
C TRP A 180 -5.60 -2.44 7.00
N GLY A 181 -6.79 -3.06 7.11
CA GLY A 181 -8.06 -2.37 7.28
C GLY A 181 -8.18 -1.68 8.62
N ASN A 182 -7.77 -2.37 9.68
CA ASN A 182 -7.78 -1.89 11.06
C ASN A 182 -6.44 -1.27 11.49
N ASP A 183 -5.39 -1.36 10.67
CA ASP A 183 -4.11 -0.69 10.94
C ASP A 183 -4.31 0.83 10.97
N PRO A 184 -4.00 1.51 12.10
CA PRO A 184 -4.24 2.94 12.26
C PRO A 184 -3.45 3.83 11.29
N LEU A 185 -2.37 3.31 10.71
CA LEU A 185 -1.50 4.03 9.78
C LEU A 185 -1.87 3.79 8.31
N SER A 186 -2.79 2.86 8.01
CA SER A 186 -3.21 2.49 6.67
C SER A 186 -4.70 2.63 6.42
N GLN A 187 -5.52 2.03 7.28
CA GLN A 187 -6.99 2.00 7.22
C GLN A 187 -7.53 1.56 5.84
N GLY A 188 -6.87 0.59 5.22
CA GLY A 188 -7.22 0.01 3.93
C GLY A 188 -6.06 -0.74 3.29
N SER A 189 -6.38 -1.65 2.36
CA SER A 189 -5.38 -2.56 1.76
C SER A 189 -4.99 -2.19 0.33
N TRP A 190 -5.93 -1.78 -0.51
CA TRP A 190 -5.67 -1.48 -1.92
C TRP A 190 -6.19 -0.11 -2.34
N CYS A 191 -5.43 0.53 -3.24
CA CYS A 191 -5.83 1.78 -3.88
C CYS A 191 -6.96 1.52 -4.88
N THR A 192 -8.19 1.40 -4.37
CA THR A 192 -9.39 1.15 -5.15
C THR A 192 -10.41 2.24 -4.91
N TYR A 193 -10.79 2.94 -5.97
CA TYR A 193 -11.77 4.02 -5.90
C TYR A 193 -13.19 3.51 -6.11
N ARG A 194 -14.15 4.14 -5.43
CA ARG A 194 -15.57 3.96 -5.74
C ARG A 194 -15.87 4.47 -7.16
N PRO A 195 -16.88 3.92 -7.85
CA PRO A 195 -17.32 4.48 -9.13
C PRO A 195 -17.53 5.98 -9.05
N GLY A 196 -17.02 6.72 -10.04
CA GLY A 196 -17.12 8.18 -10.13
C GLY A 196 -16.13 8.99 -9.26
N THR A 197 -15.48 8.38 -8.25
CA THR A 197 -14.58 9.13 -7.35
C THR A 197 -13.21 9.39 -7.97
N PHE A 198 -12.69 8.47 -8.76
CA PHE A 198 -11.40 8.66 -9.42
C PHE A 198 -11.38 9.93 -10.28
N VAL A 199 -12.36 10.11 -11.15
CA VAL A 199 -12.47 11.28 -12.05
C VAL A 199 -12.56 12.58 -11.26
N ARG A 200 -13.16 12.53 -10.08
CA ARG A 200 -13.34 13.72 -9.22
C ARG A 200 -12.06 14.18 -8.55
N PHE A 201 -11.18 13.26 -8.18
CA PHE A 201 -10.06 13.56 -7.27
C PHE A 201 -8.67 13.38 -7.91
N ALA A 202 -8.52 12.52 -8.92
CA ALA A 202 -7.23 12.08 -9.42
C ALA A 202 -6.29 13.21 -9.84
N ASP A 203 -6.82 14.26 -10.47
CA ASP A 203 -6.02 15.38 -10.97
C ASP A 203 -5.59 16.36 -9.88
N GLU A 204 -6.32 16.39 -8.76
CA GLU A 204 -6.04 17.35 -7.67
C GLU A 204 -5.17 16.78 -6.56
N LEU A 205 -5.24 15.44 -6.35
CA LEU A 205 -4.51 14.78 -5.27
C LEU A 205 -2.99 15.02 -5.32
N PRO A 206 -2.30 14.89 -6.48
CA PRO A 206 -0.86 15.07 -6.57
C PRO A 206 -0.40 16.52 -6.59
N LYS A 207 -1.33 17.50 -6.74
CA LYS A 207 -0.95 18.92 -6.81
C LYS A 207 -0.44 19.41 -5.47
N HIS A 208 0.66 20.18 -5.49
CA HIS A 208 1.19 20.81 -4.29
C HIS A 208 0.28 21.93 -3.77
N ASP A 209 0.37 22.18 -2.47
CA ASP A 209 -0.30 23.25 -1.77
C ASP A 209 0.78 24.12 -1.10
N ASN A 210 1.17 25.23 -1.74
CA ASN A 210 2.26 26.11 -1.30
C ASN A 210 3.57 25.32 -1.03
N ASN A 211 3.94 25.16 0.24
CA ASN A 211 5.17 24.49 0.68
C ASN A 211 5.02 22.98 0.87
N LEU A 212 3.78 22.45 0.72
CA LEU A 212 3.48 21.03 0.83
C LEU A 212 3.34 20.38 -0.54
N PHE A 213 4.09 19.31 -0.74
CA PHE A 213 4.05 18.45 -1.91
C PHE A 213 3.48 17.09 -1.51
N PHE A 214 2.94 16.35 -2.49
CA PHE A 214 2.29 15.06 -2.22
C PHE A 214 2.85 14.00 -3.15
N ALA A 215 3.22 12.86 -2.59
CA ALA A 215 3.69 11.70 -3.33
C ALA A 215 3.27 10.41 -2.60
N SER A 216 2.75 9.45 -3.31
CA SER A 216 2.47 8.10 -2.80
C SER A 216 2.10 7.15 -3.93
N GLY A 217 1.88 5.89 -3.62
CA GLY A 217 1.28 4.93 -4.54
C GLY A 217 -0.11 5.37 -5.02
N ASP A 218 -0.86 6.08 -4.18
CA ASP A 218 -2.20 6.62 -4.50
C ASP A 218 -2.17 7.69 -5.58
N HIS A 219 -1.01 8.33 -5.78
CA HIS A 219 -0.80 9.41 -6.75
C HIS A 219 -0.12 8.97 -8.03
N GLY A 220 0.20 7.68 -8.17
CA GLY A 220 0.84 7.14 -9.37
C GLY A 220 -0.01 7.35 -10.63
N GLU A 221 0.56 7.88 -11.69
CA GLU A 221 -0.14 8.10 -12.96
C GLU A 221 -0.34 6.79 -13.75
N GLY A 222 0.67 5.92 -13.76
CA GLY A 222 0.63 4.64 -14.47
C GLY A 222 0.25 3.46 -13.57
N TRP A 223 1.12 3.07 -12.69
CA TRP A 223 0.99 1.94 -11.78
C TRP A 223 0.45 2.34 -10.41
N ARG A 224 -0.71 3.00 -10.41
CA ARG A 224 -1.35 3.47 -9.18
C ARG A 224 -1.64 2.31 -8.21
N GLY A 225 -1.29 2.52 -6.93
CA GLY A 225 -1.40 1.51 -5.89
C GLY A 225 -0.28 0.47 -5.88
N PHE A 226 0.70 0.58 -6.78
CA PHE A 226 1.87 -0.29 -6.83
C PHE A 226 3.13 0.45 -6.40
N ILE A 227 4.19 -0.30 -6.07
CA ILE A 227 5.52 0.24 -5.73
C ILE A 227 6.06 1.12 -6.87
N GLU A 228 5.89 0.70 -8.11
CA GLU A 228 6.29 1.47 -9.30
C GLU A 228 5.60 2.85 -9.35
N GLY A 229 4.30 2.89 -9.07
CA GLY A 229 3.55 4.15 -9.00
C GLY A 229 4.05 5.06 -7.88
N ALA A 230 4.44 4.50 -6.74
CA ALA A 230 5.02 5.26 -5.64
C ALA A 230 6.38 5.86 -6.02
N ILE A 231 7.26 5.08 -6.66
CA ILE A 231 8.58 5.53 -7.13
C ILE A 231 8.42 6.63 -8.19
N ALA A 232 7.55 6.43 -9.18
CA ALA A 232 7.30 7.43 -10.22
C ALA A 232 6.74 8.74 -9.64
N SER A 233 5.77 8.64 -8.71
CA SER A 233 5.21 9.79 -8.00
C SER A 233 6.27 10.52 -7.18
N GLY A 234 7.08 9.80 -6.42
CA GLY A 234 8.18 10.35 -5.63
C GLY A 234 9.22 11.08 -6.48
N SER A 235 9.65 10.47 -7.58
CA SER A 235 10.65 11.06 -8.51
C SER A 235 10.12 12.36 -9.15
N LYS A 236 8.87 12.36 -9.61
CA LYS A 236 8.21 13.56 -10.17
C LYS A 236 8.12 14.68 -9.12
N THR A 237 7.73 14.33 -7.91
CA THR A 237 7.60 15.28 -6.80
C THR A 237 8.95 15.85 -6.39
N ALA A 238 10.01 15.04 -6.34
CA ALA A 238 11.36 15.49 -6.03
C ALA A 238 11.87 16.57 -7.00
N VAL A 239 11.60 16.40 -8.30
CA VAL A 239 11.93 17.42 -9.33
C VAL A 239 11.17 18.73 -9.06
N ALA A 240 9.88 18.65 -8.72
CA ALA A 240 9.07 19.85 -8.42
C ALA A 240 9.56 20.55 -7.16
N VAL A 241 9.88 19.81 -6.09
CA VAL A 241 10.49 20.35 -4.86
C VAL A 241 11.80 21.03 -5.16
N ALA A 242 12.72 20.40 -5.89
CA ALA A 242 14.02 20.98 -6.24
C ALA A 242 13.87 22.26 -7.05
N ALA A 243 12.91 22.34 -7.97
CA ALA A 243 12.61 23.56 -8.72
C ALA A 243 12.10 24.68 -7.80
N SER A 244 11.22 24.37 -6.83
CA SER A 244 10.64 25.35 -5.90
C SER A 244 11.64 25.90 -4.86
N LEU A 245 12.78 25.25 -4.69
CA LEU A 245 13.86 25.69 -3.76
C LEU A 245 14.86 26.66 -4.39
N LYS A 246 14.77 26.89 -5.71
CA LYS A 246 15.67 27.80 -6.46
C LYS A 246 15.19 29.26 -6.44
N HIS A 247 13.99 29.46 -5.99
CA HIS A 247 13.31 30.77 -5.84
C HIS A 247 13.04 31.04 -4.37
#